data_7c0be351c45a3196256c71f34196d5c7
#
_entry.id   7c0be351c45a3196256c71f34196d5c7
#
_cell.length_a   1.000
_cell.length_b   1.000
_cell.length_c   1.000
_cell.angle_alpha   90.00
_cell.angle_beta   90.00
_cell.angle_gamma   90.00
#
_symmetry.space_group_name_H-M   'P 1'
#
loop_
_entity.id
_entity.type
_entity.pdbx_description
1 polymer ?
#
loop_
_entity_poly.entity_id
_entity_poly.type
_entity_poly.pdbx_seq_one_letter_code
_entity_poly.pdbx_strand_id
1 'polypeptide(L)'
;MVLYLMRHANAGTVRDNPVLDTKRGLVKEGKEQCILMARVLGALKAPIDVIVSSPLKRARQTAQLVGTELGYDFQVEVSPALGLNASYTDFQKLLAKYADRDAVLVVGHNPNIFQFLGRLITGNGGAAIRMRKGSIARVDMDRHPPQMQWLLDPRAARTIYASVTKSSRPKTSRK
;
A
#
# COMPACT_ATOMS: atom_id res chain seq x y z
N MET A 1 4.68 6.92 15.39
CA MET A 1 3.70 6.32 14.43
C MET A 1 4.41 5.79 13.20
N VAL A 2 4.10 4.58 12.76
CA VAL A 2 4.55 4.03 11.47
C VAL A 2 3.44 4.21 10.43
N LEU A 3 3.77 4.76 9.25
CA LEU A 3 2.83 4.91 8.16
C LEU A 3 3.19 3.97 7.01
N TYR A 4 2.23 3.17 6.58
CA TYR A 4 2.30 2.38 5.36
C TYR A 4 1.47 3.04 4.27
N LEU A 5 2.11 3.47 3.17
CA LEU A 5 1.42 4.02 2.02
C LEU A 5 1.35 2.95 0.93
N MET A 6 0.16 2.55 0.53
CA MET A 6 -0.04 1.55 -0.50
C MET A 6 -0.79 2.14 -1.70
N ARG A 7 -0.25 1.95 -2.89
CA ARG A 7 -1.01 2.16 -4.11
C ARG A 7 -1.94 0.98 -4.35
N HIS A 8 -3.21 1.22 -4.74
CA HIS A 8 -4.12 0.13 -5.09
C HIS A 8 -3.50 -0.86 -6.08
N ALA A 9 -3.86 -2.13 -5.97
CA ALA A 9 -3.40 -3.22 -6.82
C ALA A 9 -4.00 -3.17 -8.23
N ASN A 10 -3.62 -4.10 -9.11
CA ASN A 10 -4.03 -4.07 -10.52
C ASN A 10 -5.56 -4.19 -10.68
N ALA A 11 -6.15 -3.19 -11.32
CA ALA A 11 -7.57 -3.13 -11.64
C ALA A 11 -7.83 -3.08 -13.16
N GLY A 12 -6.90 -3.62 -13.96
CA GLY A 12 -7.00 -3.63 -15.42
C GLY A 12 -6.79 -2.26 -16.05
N THR A 13 -7.35 -2.09 -17.24
CA THR A 13 -7.25 -0.88 -18.06
C THR A 13 -8.17 0.22 -17.52
N VAL A 14 -7.72 1.46 -17.59
CA VAL A 14 -8.51 2.65 -17.31
C VAL A 14 -9.68 2.73 -18.29
N ARG A 15 -10.84 3.15 -17.83
CA ARG A 15 -12.04 3.34 -18.65
C ARG A 15 -12.16 4.80 -19.06
N ASP A 16 -12.53 5.06 -20.32
CA ASP A 16 -12.75 6.43 -20.80
C ASP A 16 -13.91 7.11 -20.10
N ASN A 17 -14.96 6.35 -19.77
CA ASN A 17 -16.07 6.86 -18.97
C ASN A 17 -15.69 6.92 -17.49
N PRO A 18 -15.61 8.13 -16.87
CA PRO A 18 -15.19 8.29 -15.47
C PRO A 18 -16.08 7.55 -14.47
N VAL A 19 -17.40 7.47 -14.72
CA VAL A 19 -18.34 6.76 -13.85
C VAL A 19 -18.06 5.27 -13.84
N LEU A 20 -17.75 4.69 -15.01
CA LEU A 20 -17.36 3.29 -15.11
C LEU A 20 -15.98 3.04 -14.51
N ASP A 21 -15.04 4.00 -14.64
CA ASP A 21 -13.71 3.87 -14.04
C ASP A 21 -13.75 3.88 -12.50
N THR A 22 -14.63 4.66 -11.88
CA THR A 22 -14.79 4.63 -10.42
C THR A 22 -15.27 3.26 -9.91
N LYS A 23 -16.10 2.58 -10.69
CA LYS A 23 -16.65 1.24 -10.38
C LYS A 23 -15.70 0.09 -10.71
N ARG A 24 -14.56 0.35 -11.35
CA ARG A 24 -13.58 -0.65 -11.75
C ARG A 24 -12.95 -1.34 -10.53
N GLY A 25 -13.16 -2.65 -10.44
CA GLY A 25 -12.60 -3.49 -9.38
C GLY A 25 -11.25 -4.10 -9.75
N LEU A 26 -10.66 -4.85 -8.81
CA LEU A 26 -9.43 -5.59 -9.04
C LEU A 26 -9.63 -6.73 -10.02
N VAL A 27 -8.65 -6.92 -10.91
CA VAL A 27 -8.52 -8.13 -11.71
C VAL A 27 -7.82 -9.24 -10.93
N LYS A 28 -7.77 -10.48 -11.47
CA LYS A 28 -7.15 -11.63 -10.80
C LYS A 28 -5.73 -11.33 -10.33
N GLU A 29 -4.89 -10.79 -11.22
CA GLU A 29 -3.51 -10.39 -10.87
C GLU A 29 -3.48 -9.39 -9.70
N GLY A 30 -4.43 -8.45 -9.65
CA GLY A 30 -4.50 -7.48 -8.55
C GLY A 30 -4.81 -8.13 -7.22
N LYS A 31 -5.69 -9.13 -7.18
CA LYS A 31 -5.97 -9.91 -5.97
C LYS A 31 -4.73 -10.69 -5.51
N GLU A 32 -4.01 -11.32 -6.44
CA GLU A 32 -2.75 -12.02 -6.16
C GLU A 32 -1.68 -11.05 -5.61
N GLN A 33 -1.60 -9.83 -6.14
CA GLN A 33 -0.73 -8.77 -5.60
C GLN A 33 -1.08 -8.43 -4.14
N CYS A 34 -2.36 -8.31 -3.81
CA CYS A 34 -2.79 -8.03 -2.44
C CYS A 34 -2.36 -9.14 -1.47
N ILE A 35 -2.61 -10.40 -1.82
CA ILE A 35 -2.24 -11.56 -1.01
C ILE A 35 -0.72 -11.59 -0.80
N LEU A 36 0.07 -11.42 -1.87
CA LEU A 36 1.52 -11.41 -1.78
C LEU A 36 2.03 -10.30 -0.85
N MET A 37 1.52 -9.08 -1.00
CA MET A 37 1.98 -7.94 -0.21
C MET A 37 1.51 -8.02 1.25
N ALA A 38 0.34 -8.60 1.51
CA ALA A 38 -0.10 -8.91 2.87
C ALA A 38 0.83 -9.92 3.55
N ARG A 39 1.24 -10.97 2.84
CA ARG A 39 2.22 -11.94 3.36
C ARG A 39 3.58 -11.31 3.65
N VAL A 40 4.01 -10.35 2.83
CA VAL A 40 5.22 -9.55 3.11
C VAL A 40 5.05 -8.78 4.42
N LEU A 41 3.94 -8.07 4.59
CA LEU A 41 3.67 -7.33 5.83
C LEU A 41 3.60 -8.26 7.04
N GLY A 42 2.96 -9.42 6.91
CA GLY A 42 2.90 -10.44 7.97
C GLY A 42 4.29 -10.98 8.33
N ALA A 43 5.13 -11.30 7.34
CA ALA A 43 6.52 -11.76 7.55
C ALA A 43 7.39 -10.68 8.24
N LEU A 44 7.14 -9.41 7.94
CA LEU A 44 7.79 -8.27 8.59
C LEU A 44 7.17 -7.94 9.96
N LYS A 45 6.16 -8.70 10.40
CA LYS A 45 5.42 -8.46 11.65
C LYS A 45 4.94 -7.00 11.77
N ALA A 46 4.45 -6.44 10.64
CA ALA A 46 3.98 -5.08 10.58
C ALA A 46 2.74 -4.90 11.48
N PRO A 47 2.82 -4.15 12.58
CA PRO A 47 1.67 -3.91 13.44
C PRO A 47 0.76 -2.89 12.74
N ILE A 48 -0.41 -3.29 12.28
CA ILE A 48 -1.35 -2.38 11.62
C ILE A 48 -2.58 -2.24 12.49
N ASP A 49 -2.76 -1.04 13.07
CA ASP A 49 -3.87 -0.73 13.97
C ASP A 49 -5.08 -0.21 13.20
N VAL A 50 -4.85 0.49 12.10
CA VAL A 50 -5.90 1.11 11.29
C VAL A 50 -5.59 0.94 9.81
N ILE A 51 -6.61 0.56 9.04
CA ILE A 51 -6.55 0.55 7.57
C ILE A 51 -7.54 1.58 7.03
N VAL A 52 -7.03 2.55 6.26
CA VAL A 52 -7.84 3.60 5.64
C VAL A 52 -7.72 3.50 4.12
N SER A 53 -8.83 3.55 3.41
CA SER A 53 -8.89 3.44 1.95
C SER A 53 -9.52 4.64 1.29
N SER A 54 -9.09 4.93 0.07
CA SER A 54 -9.86 5.74 -0.88
C SER A 54 -11.27 5.15 -1.08
N PRO A 55 -12.29 5.98 -1.37
CA PRO A 55 -13.65 5.51 -1.66
C PRO A 55 -13.77 4.69 -2.94
N LEU A 56 -12.79 4.70 -3.86
CA LEU A 56 -12.87 4.00 -5.12
C LEU A 56 -12.78 2.47 -4.94
N LYS A 57 -13.61 1.72 -5.66
CA LYS A 57 -13.77 0.27 -5.53
C LYS A 57 -12.44 -0.50 -5.51
N ARG A 58 -11.52 -0.18 -6.42
CA ARG A 58 -10.19 -0.84 -6.51
C ARG A 58 -9.33 -0.65 -5.26
N ALA A 59 -9.37 0.53 -4.63
CA ALA A 59 -8.63 0.80 -3.41
C ALA A 59 -9.29 0.09 -2.20
N ARG A 60 -10.61 0.16 -2.09
CA ARG A 60 -11.36 -0.55 -1.05
C ARG A 60 -11.11 -2.05 -1.11
N GLN A 61 -11.19 -2.67 -2.30
CA GLN A 61 -10.89 -4.08 -2.47
C GLN A 61 -9.44 -4.44 -2.13
N THR A 62 -8.48 -3.55 -2.47
CA THR A 62 -7.08 -3.73 -2.07
C THR A 62 -6.96 -3.74 -0.55
N ALA A 63 -7.52 -2.74 0.13
CA ALA A 63 -7.46 -2.61 1.58
C ALA A 63 -8.15 -3.79 2.29
N GLN A 64 -9.33 -4.19 1.82
CA GLN A 64 -10.07 -5.32 2.37
C GLN A 64 -9.31 -6.65 2.23
N LEU A 65 -8.76 -6.94 1.04
CA LEU A 65 -8.00 -8.18 0.82
C LEU A 65 -6.72 -8.22 1.64
N VAL A 66 -5.99 -7.09 1.71
CA VAL A 66 -4.79 -7.01 2.55
C VAL A 66 -5.14 -7.18 4.03
N GLY A 67 -6.18 -6.52 4.51
CA GLY A 67 -6.66 -6.67 5.88
C GLY A 67 -7.06 -8.10 6.21
N THR A 68 -7.87 -8.73 5.36
CA THR A 68 -8.28 -10.14 5.55
C THR A 68 -7.08 -11.09 5.64
N GLU A 69 -6.09 -10.95 4.74
CA GLU A 69 -4.89 -11.81 4.75
C GLU A 69 -3.98 -11.56 5.97
N LEU A 70 -4.05 -10.37 6.58
CA LEU A 70 -3.33 -10.04 7.81
C LEU A 70 -4.07 -10.44 9.08
N GLY A 71 -5.32 -10.90 8.98
CA GLY A 71 -6.17 -11.15 10.15
C GLY A 71 -6.63 -9.86 10.84
N TYR A 72 -6.80 -8.78 10.07
CA TYR A 72 -7.29 -7.51 10.59
C TYR A 72 -8.80 -7.58 10.86
N ASP A 73 -9.19 -7.56 12.11
CA ASP A 73 -10.57 -7.81 12.56
C ASP A 73 -11.46 -6.56 12.56
N PHE A 74 -10.87 -5.38 12.30
CA PHE A 74 -11.62 -4.12 12.30
C PHE A 74 -12.12 -3.76 10.90
N GLN A 75 -13.09 -2.85 10.85
CA GLN A 75 -13.59 -2.33 9.58
C GLN A 75 -12.56 -1.42 8.90
N VAL A 76 -12.33 -1.62 7.60
CA VAL A 76 -11.56 -0.69 6.78
C VAL A 76 -12.29 0.64 6.70
N GLU A 77 -11.65 1.70 7.20
CA GLU A 77 -12.20 3.05 7.12
C GLU A 77 -12.07 3.61 5.68
N VAL A 78 -12.97 4.53 5.31
CA VAL A 78 -12.96 5.16 3.99
C VAL A 78 -12.79 6.67 4.15
N SER A 79 -11.85 7.25 3.40
CA SER A 79 -11.61 8.68 3.43
C SER A 79 -11.44 9.26 2.01
N PRO A 80 -12.13 10.37 1.69
CA PRO A 80 -11.93 11.12 0.44
C PRO A 80 -10.51 11.72 0.34
N ALA A 81 -9.80 11.91 1.45
CA ALA A 81 -8.41 12.37 1.50
C ALA A 81 -7.40 11.42 0.82
N LEU A 82 -7.83 10.22 0.44
CA LEU A 82 -7.08 9.25 -0.35
C LEU A 82 -7.62 9.10 -1.78
N GLY A 83 -8.60 9.92 -2.17
CA GLY A 83 -9.20 9.94 -3.50
C GLY A 83 -8.31 10.59 -4.56
N LEU A 84 -8.80 10.59 -5.82
CA LEU A 84 -8.04 11.14 -6.96
C LEU A 84 -7.82 12.66 -6.86
N ASN A 85 -8.79 13.39 -6.28
CA ASN A 85 -8.78 14.86 -6.18
C ASN A 85 -8.31 15.34 -4.79
N ALA A 86 -7.78 14.45 -3.95
CA ALA A 86 -7.33 14.82 -2.61
C ALA A 86 -6.09 15.71 -2.67
N SER A 87 -6.08 16.76 -1.85
CA SER A 87 -4.89 17.59 -1.65
C SER A 87 -3.96 17.00 -0.60
N TYR A 88 -2.71 17.48 -0.58
CA TYR A 88 -1.78 17.11 0.49
C TYR A 88 -2.25 17.59 1.87
N THR A 89 -2.92 18.74 1.94
CA THR A 89 -3.52 19.24 3.17
C THR A 89 -4.61 18.32 3.70
N ASP A 90 -5.46 17.76 2.83
CA ASP A 90 -6.47 16.78 3.25
C ASP A 90 -5.81 15.52 3.79
N PHE A 91 -4.73 15.07 3.15
CA PHE A 91 -3.93 13.94 3.62
C PHE A 91 -3.28 14.20 4.98
N GLN A 92 -2.73 15.40 5.22
CA GLN A 92 -2.17 15.78 6.52
C GLN A 92 -3.24 15.78 7.62
N LYS A 93 -4.44 16.31 7.35
CA LYS A 93 -5.58 16.26 8.27
C LYS A 93 -5.99 14.81 8.58
N LEU A 94 -5.97 13.94 7.57
CA LEU A 94 -6.23 12.52 7.76
C LEU A 94 -5.21 11.89 8.70
N LEU A 95 -3.91 12.13 8.51
CA LEU A 95 -2.85 11.59 9.37
C LEU A 95 -2.98 12.11 10.80
N ALA A 96 -3.31 13.38 10.97
CA ALA A 96 -3.52 13.98 12.30
C ALA A 96 -4.65 13.29 13.09
N LYS A 97 -5.68 12.79 12.41
CA LYS A 97 -6.77 12.01 13.04
C LYS A 97 -6.26 10.72 13.72
N TYR A 98 -5.16 10.16 13.23
CA TYR A 98 -4.60 8.89 13.71
C TYR A 98 -3.23 9.06 14.38
N ALA A 99 -2.91 10.27 14.85
CA ALA A 99 -1.61 10.55 15.46
C ALA A 99 -1.35 9.75 16.75
N ASP A 100 -2.40 9.25 17.39
CA ASP A 100 -2.36 8.39 18.59
C ASP A 100 -2.16 6.90 18.28
N ARG A 101 -2.13 6.52 17.00
CA ARG A 101 -1.97 5.13 16.57
C ARG A 101 -0.50 4.77 16.37
N ASP A 102 -0.15 3.51 16.67
CA ASP A 102 1.21 3.02 16.45
C ASP A 102 1.50 2.81 14.97
N ALA A 103 0.53 2.27 14.21
CA ALA A 103 0.70 2.01 12.79
C ALA A 103 -0.58 2.15 11.95
N VAL A 104 -0.49 2.88 10.85
CA VAL A 104 -1.61 3.15 9.93
C VAL A 104 -1.24 2.70 8.52
N LEU A 105 -2.11 1.92 7.87
CA LEU A 105 -2.03 1.59 6.45
C LEU A 105 -3.03 2.44 5.67
N VAL A 106 -2.56 3.24 4.72
CA VAL A 106 -3.40 4.01 3.80
C VAL A 106 -3.32 3.44 2.39
N VAL A 107 -4.48 3.31 1.70
CA VAL A 107 -4.56 2.80 0.33
C VAL A 107 -5.14 3.86 -0.60
N GLY A 108 -4.34 4.31 -1.56
CA GLY A 108 -4.68 5.39 -2.48
C GLY A 108 -4.25 5.16 -3.92
N HIS A 109 -4.11 6.25 -4.66
CA HIS A 109 -3.89 6.27 -6.10
C HIS A 109 -2.68 7.12 -6.49
N ASN A 110 -2.01 6.77 -7.58
CA ASN A 110 -1.12 7.70 -8.27
C ASN A 110 -1.96 8.74 -9.06
N PRO A 111 -1.49 9.99 -9.18
CA PRO A 111 -0.18 10.47 -8.68
C PRO A 111 -0.14 10.76 -7.17
N ASN A 112 -1.29 10.95 -6.50
CA ASN A 112 -1.37 11.50 -5.15
C ASN A 112 -0.50 10.72 -4.15
N ILE A 113 -0.59 9.38 -4.13
CA ILE A 113 0.08 8.58 -3.10
C ILE A 113 1.62 8.72 -3.14
N PHE A 114 2.24 8.75 -4.34
CA PHE A 114 3.68 8.96 -4.42
C PHE A 114 4.08 10.42 -4.19
N GLN A 115 3.22 11.38 -4.57
CA GLN A 115 3.46 12.81 -4.29
C GLN A 115 3.36 13.09 -2.79
N PHE A 116 2.39 12.50 -2.10
CA PHE A 116 2.26 12.62 -0.65
C PHE A 116 3.48 12.02 0.06
N LEU A 117 3.92 10.83 -0.37
CA LEU A 117 5.16 10.23 0.13
C LEU A 117 6.37 11.15 -0.10
N GLY A 118 6.51 11.69 -1.31
CA GLY A 118 7.60 12.62 -1.63
C GLY A 118 7.61 13.83 -0.70
N ARG A 119 6.45 14.47 -0.50
CA ARG A 119 6.33 15.63 0.39
C ARG A 119 6.61 15.29 1.85
N LEU A 120 6.17 14.14 2.32
CA LEU A 120 6.46 13.69 3.69
C LEU A 120 7.97 13.61 3.96
N ILE A 121 8.73 12.98 3.06
CA ILE A 121 10.15 12.69 3.29
C ILE A 121 11.09 13.86 2.94
N THR A 122 10.64 14.79 2.06
CA THR A 122 11.49 15.94 1.67
C THR A 122 11.08 17.24 2.35
N GLY A 123 9.91 17.29 2.95
CA GLY A 123 9.35 18.50 3.59
C GLY A 123 8.78 19.55 2.62
N ASN A 124 9.24 19.62 1.38
CA ASN A 124 8.94 20.77 0.50
C ASN A 124 8.60 20.47 -0.95
N GLY A 125 8.49 19.24 -1.34
CA GLY A 125 8.05 19.18 -2.69
C GLY A 125 8.16 17.86 -3.37
N GLY A 126 8.93 17.25 -3.70
CA GLY A 126 8.78 16.11 -4.57
C GLY A 126 10.06 15.27 -4.64
N ALA A 127 9.96 14.06 -4.25
CA ALA A 127 10.96 13.08 -4.62
C ALA A 127 10.50 12.35 -5.89
N ALA A 128 11.42 11.99 -6.77
CA ALA A 128 11.16 11.15 -7.93
C ALA A 128 10.93 9.70 -7.47
N ILE A 129 9.71 9.41 -7.01
CA ILE A 129 9.33 8.11 -6.46
C ILE A 129 8.44 7.36 -7.46
N ARG A 130 8.78 6.12 -7.75
CA ARG A 130 7.97 5.24 -8.59
C ARG A 130 7.25 4.20 -7.74
N MET A 131 5.94 4.38 -7.53
CA MET A 131 5.07 3.37 -6.92
C MET A 131 4.30 2.61 -8.00
N ARG A 132 4.58 1.32 -8.18
CA ARG A 132 3.80 0.43 -9.04
C ARG A 132 2.48 0.07 -8.38
N LYS A 133 1.50 -0.47 -9.13
CA LYS A 133 0.24 -1.02 -8.58
C LYS A 133 0.58 -2.08 -7.53
N GLY A 134 0.00 -1.97 -6.34
CA GLY A 134 0.28 -2.84 -5.20
C GLY A 134 1.55 -2.54 -4.42
N SER A 135 2.35 -1.53 -4.79
CA SER A 135 3.53 -1.13 -3.99
C SER A 135 3.13 -0.61 -2.63
N ILE A 136 3.98 -0.88 -1.64
CA ILE A 136 3.87 -0.36 -0.26
C ILE A 136 5.17 0.34 0.09
N ALA A 137 5.07 1.52 0.68
CA ALA A 137 6.17 2.22 1.34
C ALA A 137 5.94 2.26 2.85
N ARG A 138 6.98 2.01 3.64
CA ARG A 138 6.98 2.18 5.10
C ARG A 138 7.73 3.45 5.45
N VAL A 139 7.08 4.31 6.23
CA VAL A 139 7.60 5.60 6.68
C VAL A 139 7.59 5.65 8.21
N ASP A 140 8.71 6.04 8.79
CA ASP A 140 8.81 6.40 10.20
C ASP A 140 8.43 7.88 10.35
N MET A 141 7.29 8.13 10.99
CA MET A 141 6.73 9.47 11.18
C MET A 141 7.29 10.19 12.42
N ASP A 142 8.02 9.48 13.30
CA ASP A 142 8.60 10.05 14.52
C ASP A 142 9.92 10.79 14.22
N ARG A 143 10.41 10.68 13.01
CA ARG A 143 11.56 11.44 12.51
C ARG A 143 11.14 12.76 11.89
N HIS A 144 12.00 13.75 11.93
CA HIS A 144 11.77 15.07 11.32
C HIS A 144 12.94 15.46 10.41
N PRO A 145 12.77 15.46 9.07
CA PRO A 145 11.55 15.03 8.35
C PRO A 145 11.28 13.53 8.50
N PRO A 146 10.03 13.05 8.25
CA PRO A 146 9.71 11.63 8.22
C PRO A 146 10.62 10.85 7.28
N GLN A 147 10.99 9.62 7.68
CA GLN A 147 11.96 8.82 6.93
C GLN A 147 11.32 7.60 6.28
N MET A 148 11.46 7.47 4.98
CA MET A 148 11.10 6.24 4.27
C MET A 148 12.10 5.14 4.61
N GLN A 149 11.62 4.05 5.22
CA GLN A 149 12.45 2.91 5.61
C GLN A 149 12.64 1.94 4.45
N TRP A 150 11.59 1.73 3.67
CA TRP A 150 11.61 0.90 2.46
C TRP A 150 10.40 1.17 1.57
N LEU A 151 10.57 0.86 0.29
CA LEU A 151 9.52 0.80 -0.72
C LEU A 151 9.64 -0.53 -1.46
N LEU A 152 8.58 -1.34 -1.43
CA LEU A 152 8.56 -2.64 -2.07
C LEU A 152 7.38 -2.75 -3.04
N ASP A 153 7.63 -3.27 -4.23
CA ASP A 153 6.60 -3.59 -5.21
C ASP A 153 6.36 -5.10 -5.34
N PRO A 154 5.18 -5.53 -5.86
CA PRO A 154 4.86 -6.95 -5.98
C PRO A 154 5.82 -7.75 -6.88
N ARG A 155 6.51 -7.10 -7.82
CA ARG A 155 7.49 -7.80 -8.70
C ARG A 155 8.74 -8.14 -7.91
N ALA A 156 9.29 -7.17 -7.17
CA ALA A 156 10.44 -7.38 -6.31
C ALA A 156 10.12 -8.43 -5.22
N ALA A 157 8.97 -8.30 -4.55
CA ALA A 157 8.51 -9.26 -3.56
C ALA A 157 8.42 -10.68 -4.11
N ARG A 158 7.83 -10.86 -5.31
CA ARG A 158 7.72 -12.17 -5.97
C ARG A 158 9.09 -12.76 -6.29
N THR A 159 10.02 -11.96 -6.77
CA THR A 159 11.39 -12.40 -7.10
C THR A 159 12.13 -12.88 -5.84
N ILE A 160 12.08 -12.09 -4.75
CA ILE A 160 12.69 -12.45 -3.47
C ILE A 160 12.09 -13.77 -2.96
N TYR A 161 10.75 -13.88 -2.94
CA TYR A 161 10.07 -15.09 -2.47
C TYR A 161 10.46 -16.33 -3.27
N ALA A 162 10.51 -16.20 -4.61
CA ALA A 162 10.90 -17.31 -5.48
C ALA A 162 12.36 -17.75 -5.29
N SER A 163 13.27 -16.84 -4.99
CA SER A 163 14.68 -17.16 -4.75
C SER A 163 14.88 -17.91 -3.43
N VAL A 164 14.20 -17.46 -2.35
CA VAL A 164 14.28 -18.11 -1.03
C VAL A 164 13.69 -19.51 -1.07
N THR A 165 12.55 -19.72 -1.72
CA THR A 165 11.91 -21.05 -1.81
C THR A 165 12.68 -22.05 -2.68
N LYS A 166 13.45 -21.60 -3.67
CA LYS A 166 14.35 -22.47 -4.46
C LYS A 166 15.57 -22.91 -3.67
N SER A 167 16.12 -22.04 -2.83
CA SER A 167 17.30 -22.33 -2.00
C SER A 167 17.01 -23.34 -0.89
N SER A 168 15.77 -23.45 -0.43
CA SER A 168 15.37 -24.36 0.66
C SER A 168 15.04 -25.79 0.20
N ARG A 169 15.11 -26.11 -1.10
CA ARG A 169 14.95 -27.49 -1.57
C ARG A 169 16.23 -28.28 -1.30
N PRO A 170 16.17 -29.40 -0.55
CA PRO A 170 17.33 -30.25 -0.35
C PRO A 170 17.87 -30.74 -1.72
N LYS A 171 19.18 -30.62 -1.93
CA LYS A 171 19.82 -31.27 -3.07
C LYS A 171 19.68 -32.76 -2.87
N THR A 172 18.76 -33.40 -3.60
CA THR A 172 18.73 -34.86 -3.67
C THR A 172 20.02 -35.31 -4.35
N SER A 173 20.95 -35.84 -3.54
CA SER A 173 22.12 -36.52 -4.06
C SER A 173 21.65 -37.75 -4.81
N ARG A 174 21.73 -37.74 -6.14
CA ARG A 174 21.68 -38.96 -6.92
C ARG A 174 22.98 -39.74 -6.61
N LYS A 175 22.84 -40.86 -5.93
CA LYS A 175 23.82 -41.93 -5.96
C LYS A 175 23.67 -42.71 -7.26
#